data_cca39d61b8312188866216bb1b8b9ee6
#
_entry.id   cca39d61b8312188866216bb1b8b9ee6
#
_cell.length_a   1.000
_cell.length_b   1.000
_cell.length_c   1.000
_cell.angle_alpha   90.00
_cell.angle_beta   90.00
_cell.angle_gamma   90.00
#
_symmetry.space_group_name_H-M   'P 1'
#
loop_
_entity.id
_entity.type
_entity.pdbx_description
1 polymer ?
#
loop_
_entity_poly.entity_id
_entity_poly.type
_entity_poly.pdbx_seq_one_letter_code
_entity_poly.pdbx_strand_id
1 'polypeptide(L)'
;MTHRFVAAGSIARYHSLYRKKLGAMLSMDIALPRNEQEWFEKLPPELNDKFEMKLYYGHLFCHVLHQNYILKKGVDEKRVKRELLNFYEDKGAEYPAEHNVGHEYHAKKPLSDFYKDLDPTNSFNHGIGRTSKLKHWRE
;
A
#
# COMPACT_ATOMS: atom_id res chain seq x y z
N MET A 1 9.63 -23.16 0.22
CA MET A 1 9.21 -21.98 1.03
C MET A 1 10.23 -20.86 1.07
N THR A 2 11.51 -21.13 1.08
CA THR A 2 12.60 -20.14 1.21
C THR A 2 12.62 -19.07 0.10
N HIS A 3 12.33 -19.45 -1.15
CA HIS A 3 12.38 -18.53 -2.30
C HIS A 3 11.40 -17.35 -2.20
N ARG A 4 10.21 -17.55 -1.64
CA ARG A 4 9.22 -16.47 -1.44
C ARG A 4 9.78 -15.38 -0.53
N PHE A 5 10.38 -15.75 0.59
CA PHE A 5 10.97 -14.80 1.53
C PHE A 5 12.22 -14.10 0.97
N VAL A 6 13.02 -14.80 0.18
CA VAL A 6 14.19 -14.20 -0.47
C VAL A 6 13.74 -13.17 -1.49
N ALA A 7 12.75 -13.45 -2.32
CA ALA A 7 12.22 -12.51 -3.29
C ALA A 7 11.63 -11.27 -2.61
N ALA A 8 10.69 -11.47 -1.68
CA ALA A 8 10.03 -10.36 -0.98
C ALA A 8 10.96 -9.54 -0.09
N GLY A 9 11.99 -10.17 0.50
CA GLY A 9 12.97 -9.50 1.37
C GLY A 9 14.14 -8.85 0.66
N SER A 10 14.33 -9.11 -0.64
CA SER A 10 15.50 -8.64 -1.39
C SER A 10 15.61 -7.12 -1.44
N ILE A 11 14.49 -6.42 -1.62
CA ILE A 11 14.46 -4.97 -1.69
C ILE A 11 14.83 -4.32 -0.35
N ALA A 12 14.33 -4.86 0.75
CA ALA A 12 14.64 -4.34 2.08
C ALA A 12 16.14 -4.50 2.38
N ARG A 13 16.73 -5.63 1.98
CA ARG A 13 18.17 -5.84 2.10
C ARG A 13 18.96 -4.88 1.23
N TYR A 14 18.57 -4.68 -0.02
CA TYR A 14 19.20 -3.72 -0.93
C TYR A 14 19.14 -2.31 -0.34
N HIS A 15 17.96 -1.87 0.08
CA HIS A 15 17.78 -0.56 0.70
C HIS A 15 18.65 -0.39 1.95
N SER A 16 18.73 -1.40 2.81
CA SER A 16 19.57 -1.36 4.02
C SER A 16 21.05 -1.19 3.69
N LEU A 17 21.56 -1.89 2.68
CA LEU A 17 22.95 -1.81 2.25
C LEU A 17 23.31 -0.43 1.66
N TYR A 18 22.40 0.17 0.92
CA TYR A 18 22.62 1.43 0.20
C TYR A 18 21.93 2.64 0.82
N ARG A 19 21.38 2.52 2.04
CA ARG A 19 20.57 3.56 2.71
C ARG A 19 21.17 4.97 2.73
N LYS A 20 22.51 5.10 2.71
CA LYS A 20 23.18 6.40 2.67
C LYS A 20 22.96 7.14 1.33
N LYS A 21 22.71 6.41 0.26
CA LYS A 21 22.54 6.93 -1.11
C LYS A 21 21.08 7.00 -1.54
N LEU A 22 20.20 6.26 -0.88
CA LEU A 22 18.80 6.10 -1.23
C LEU A 22 17.89 6.95 -0.34
N GLY A 23 16.68 7.23 -0.83
CA GLY A 23 15.58 7.78 -0.05
C GLY A 23 14.79 6.68 0.66
N ALA A 24 13.55 6.97 1.05
CA ALA A 24 12.66 6.03 1.70
C ALA A 24 12.27 4.86 0.77
N MET A 25 11.84 3.77 1.38
CA MET A 25 11.22 2.65 0.68
C MET A 25 9.71 2.65 0.93
N LEU A 26 8.94 2.74 -0.14
CA LEU A 26 7.49 2.61 -0.10
C LEU A 26 7.08 1.20 -0.51
N SER A 27 6.22 0.58 0.28
CA SER A 27 5.56 -0.68 -0.06
C SER A 27 4.08 -0.43 -0.27
N MET A 28 3.58 -0.87 -1.41
CA MET A 28 2.18 -0.73 -1.79
C MET A 28 1.58 -2.12 -1.98
N ASP A 29 0.29 -2.23 -1.70
CA ASP A 29 -0.47 -3.47 -1.80
C ASP A 29 -1.76 -3.15 -2.57
N ILE A 30 -1.72 -3.36 -3.89
CA ILE A 30 -2.72 -2.84 -4.84
C ILE A 30 -3.44 -3.98 -5.53
N ALA A 31 -4.77 -3.96 -5.47
CA ALA A 31 -5.63 -4.80 -6.29
C ALA A 31 -6.13 -4.00 -7.50
N LEU A 32 -5.70 -4.39 -8.68
CA LEU A 32 -6.16 -3.79 -9.92
C LEU A 32 -7.56 -4.30 -10.28
N PRO A 33 -8.36 -3.52 -11.03
CA PRO A 33 -9.62 -4.00 -11.60
C PRO A 33 -9.42 -5.30 -12.37
N ARG A 34 -10.45 -6.19 -12.32
CA ARG A 34 -10.36 -7.52 -12.92
C ARG A 34 -9.98 -7.53 -14.40
N ASN A 35 -10.37 -6.50 -15.14
CA ASN A 35 -10.14 -6.40 -16.58
C ASN A 35 -8.95 -5.49 -16.93
N GLU A 36 -8.14 -5.08 -15.94
CA GLU A 36 -6.95 -4.27 -16.20
C GLU A 36 -5.93 -5.08 -17.01
N GLN A 37 -5.49 -4.55 -18.12
CA GLN A 37 -4.48 -5.16 -18.96
C GLN A 37 -3.08 -4.60 -18.70
N GLU A 38 -3.00 -3.38 -18.15
CA GLU A 38 -1.75 -2.74 -17.78
C GLU A 38 -1.39 -3.03 -16.32
N TRP A 39 -0.70 -4.12 -16.10
CA TRP A 39 -0.29 -4.56 -14.76
C TRP A 39 0.79 -3.70 -14.12
N PHE A 40 1.56 -2.99 -14.94
CA PHE A 40 2.57 -2.05 -14.48
C PHE A 40 2.12 -0.64 -14.77
N GLU A 41 2.22 0.22 -13.77
CA GLU A 41 1.79 1.60 -13.92
C GLU A 41 2.64 2.38 -14.93
N LYS A 42 1.98 3.19 -15.72
CA LYS A 42 2.60 4.22 -16.54
C LYS A 42 2.46 5.56 -15.82
N LEU A 43 3.39 5.81 -14.91
CA LEU A 43 3.39 7.03 -14.12
C LEU A 43 3.73 8.26 -14.98
N PRO A 44 3.17 9.44 -14.64
CA PRO A 44 3.63 10.70 -15.21
C PRO A 44 5.15 10.86 -15.01
N PRO A 45 5.88 11.45 -15.98
CA PRO A 45 7.34 11.57 -15.93
C PRO A 45 7.85 12.18 -14.62
N GLU A 46 7.20 13.24 -14.14
CA GLU A 46 7.57 13.96 -12.91
C GLU A 46 7.46 13.07 -11.65
N LEU A 47 6.50 12.14 -11.64
CA LEU A 47 6.37 11.19 -10.56
C LEU A 47 7.34 10.03 -10.74
N ASN A 48 7.48 9.53 -11.95
CA ASN A 48 8.38 8.42 -12.27
C ASN A 48 9.85 8.76 -11.95
N ASP A 49 10.27 10.00 -12.20
CA ASP A 49 11.64 10.46 -11.94
C ASP A 49 12.01 10.54 -10.45
N LYS A 50 11.03 10.42 -9.54
CA LYS A 50 11.29 10.38 -8.08
C LYS A 50 11.81 9.02 -7.60
N PHE A 51 11.72 7.98 -8.43
CA PHE A 51 12.12 6.62 -8.06
C PHE A 51 13.53 6.28 -8.53
N GLU A 52 14.29 5.67 -7.65
CA GLU A 52 15.55 5.02 -7.97
C GLU A 52 15.33 3.60 -8.50
N MET A 53 14.34 2.90 -7.91
CA MET A 53 14.03 1.53 -8.27
C MET A 53 12.55 1.24 -8.03
N LYS A 54 11.97 0.45 -8.91
CA LYS A 54 10.61 -0.09 -8.79
C LYS A 54 10.67 -1.60 -8.90
N LEU A 55 10.05 -2.32 -7.96
CA LEU A 55 9.98 -3.77 -7.92
C LEU A 55 8.55 -4.22 -7.74
N TYR A 56 8.19 -5.30 -8.39
CA TYR A 56 6.84 -5.83 -8.42
C TYR A 56 6.85 -7.31 -8.07
N TYR A 57 5.93 -7.69 -7.21
CA TYR A 57 5.63 -9.07 -6.87
C TYR A 57 4.15 -9.30 -7.07
N GLY A 58 3.77 -10.43 -7.60
CA GLY A 58 2.37 -10.77 -7.82
C GLY A 58 2.05 -12.17 -7.33
N HIS A 59 0.80 -12.39 -7.03
CA HIS A 59 0.25 -13.72 -6.83
C HIS A 59 -0.20 -14.27 -8.18
N LEU A 60 0.16 -15.52 -8.50
CA LEU A 60 0.03 -16.09 -9.84
C LEU A 60 -1.42 -16.11 -10.36
N PHE A 61 -2.42 -16.19 -9.49
CA PHE A 61 -3.83 -16.36 -9.87
C PHE A 61 -4.75 -15.24 -9.38
N CYS A 62 -4.22 -14.11 -8.97
CA CYS A 62 -5.02 -12.96 -8.59
C CYS A 62 -4.41 -11.64 -9.09
N HIS A 63 -5.26 -10.62 -9.22
CA HIS A 63 -4.87 -9.29 -9.71
C HIS A 63 -4.27 -8.41 -8.60
N VAL A 64 -3.54 -9.01 -7.67
CA VAL A 64 -2.87 -8.31 -6.57
C VAL A 64 -1.39 -8.17 -6.89
N LEU A 65 -0.92 -6.94 -6.87
CA LEU A 65 0.49 -6.60 -7.01
C LEU A 65 1.00 -5.94 -5.72
N HIS A 66 2.05 -6.52 -5.19
CA HIS A 66 2.88 -5.86 -4.18
C HIS A 66 3.95 -5.07 -4.89
N GLN A 67 3.89 -3.76 -4.75
CA GLN A 67 4.82 -2.84 -5.38
C GLN A 67 5.75 -2.26 -4.32
N ASN A 68 7.03 -2.30 -4.60
CA ASN A 68 8.04 -1.72 -3.74
C ASN A 68 8.83 -0.67 -4.52
N TYR A 69 8.81 0.55 -4.03
CA TYR A 69 9.47 1.68 -4.63
C TYR A 69 10.57 2.18 -3.72
N ILE A 70 11.77 2.34 -4.25
CA ILE A 70 12.85 3.05 -3.58
C ILE A 70 12.90 4.46 -4.15
N LEU A 71 12.76 5.45 -3.29
CA LEU A 71 12.82 6.84 -3.68
C LEU A 71 14.28 7.30 -3.85
N LYS A 72 14.48 8.27 -4.70
CA LYS A 72 15.74 9.02 -4.76
C LYS A 72 15.92 9.80 -3.46
N LYS A 73 17.17 10.04 -3.09
CA LYS A 73 17.51 10.76 -1.85
C LYS A 73 16.92 12.17 -1.85
N GLY A 74 16.30 12.57 -0.73
CA GLY A 74 15.72 13.90 -0.55
C GLY A 74 14.29 14.04 -1.06
N VAL A 75 13.70 13.00 -1.62
CA VAL A 75 12.30 13.02 -2.05
C VAL A 75 11.37 12.85 -0.84
N ASP A 76 10.30 13.62 -0.79
CA ASP A 76 9.26 13.53 0.25
C ASP A 76 8.41 12.26 0.07
N GLU A 77 8.60 11.31 0.96
CA GLU A 77 7.90 10.03 0.99
C GLU A 77 6.38 10.19 1.09
N LYS A 78 5.91 11.05 1.99
CA LYS A 78 4.46 11.21 2.24
C LYS A 78 3.75 11.80 1.03
N ARG A 79 4.40 12.74 0.38
CA ARG A 79 3.88 13.35 -0.84
C ARG A 79 3.80 12.33 -1.97
N VAL A 80 4.88 11.59 -2.22
CA VAL A 80 4.91 10.57 -3.27
C VAL A 80 3.90 9.45 -3.01
N LYS A 81 3.78 8.98 -1.77
CA LYS A 81 2.77 7.97 -1.41
C LYS A 81 1.36 8.45 -1.74
N ARG A 82 1.02 9.69 -1.43
CA ARG A 82 -0.29 10.27 -1.75
C ARG A 82 -0.52 10.39 -3.25
N GLU A 83 0.49 10.85 -4.01
CA GLU A 83 0.41 10.94 -5.46
C GLU A 83 0.19 9.57 -6.11
N LEU A 84 0.86 8.52 -5.60
CA LEU A 84 0.65 7.15 -6.05
C LEU A 84 -0.75 6.63 -5.71
N LEU A 85 -1.25 6.86 -4.50
CA LEU A 85 -2.58 6.42 -4.11
C LEU A 85 -3.67 7.07 -4.97
N ASN A 86 -3.57 8.38 -5.22
CA ASN A 86 -4.49 9.08 -6.12
C ASN A 86 -4.45 8.48 -7.54
N PHE A 87 -3.26 8.22 -8.05
CA PHE A 87 -3.09 7.59 -9.38
C PHE A 87 -3.78 6.21 -9.46
N TYR A 88 -3.71 5.40 -8.40
CA TYR A 88 -4.37 4.11 -8.35
C TYR A 88 -5.89 4.22 -8.12
N GLU A 89 -6.35 5.22 -7.36
CA GLU A 89 -7.77 5.52 -7.21
C GLU A 89 -8.41 5.90 -8.55
N ASP A 90 -7.74 6.74 -9.34
CA ASP A 90 -8.20 7.15 -10.68
C ASP A 90 -8.31 5.94 -11.63
N LYS A 91 -7.51 4.90 -11.41
CA LYS A 91 -7.61 3.62 -12.13
C LYS A 91 -8.67 2.66 -11.58
N GLY A 92 -9.38 3.03 -10.53
CA GLY A 92 -10.35 2.17 -9.86
C GLY A 92 -9.73 0.99 -9.11
N ALA A 93 -8.46 1.08 -8.75
CA ALA A 93 -7.79 0.07 -7.94
C ALA A 93 -8.20 0.13 -6.46
N GLU A 94 -8.19 -1.02 -5.80
CA GLU A 94 -8.41 -1.12 -4.35
C GLU A 94 -7.08 -1.27 -3.60
N TYR A 95 -7.01 -0.63 -2.44
CA TYR A 95 -5.89 -0.76 -1.53
C TYR A 95 -6.33 -0.59 -0.07
N PRO A 96 -5.73 -1.31 0.88
CA PRO A 96 -4.81 -2.42 0.64
C PRO A 96 -5.56 -3.60 0.00
N ALA A 97 -4.86 -4.37 -0.81
CA ALA A 97 -5.43 -5.54 -1.45
C ALA A 97 -5.67 -6.70 -0.46
N GLU A 98 -4.73 -6.92 0.46
CA GLU A 98 -4.75 -8.06 1.37
C GLU A 98 -4.61 -7.68 2.85
N HIS A 99 -3.76 -6.73 3.21
CA HIS A 99 -3.41 -6.42 4.59
C HIS A 99 -3.00 -4.96 4.80
N ASN A 100 -2.72 -4.58 6.05
CA ASN A 100 -2.30 -3.23 6.47
C ASN A 100 -3.41 -2.18 6.59
N VAL A 101 -4.69 -2.57 6.57
CA VAL A 101 -5.77 -1.67 6.97
C VAL A 101 -5.58 -1.27 8.43
N GLY A 102 -5.55 0.03 8.70
CA GLY A 102 -5.35 0.57 10.03
C GLY A 102 -3.89 0.76 10.42
N HIS A 103 -2.97 0.10 9.76
CA HIS A 103 -1.54 0.34 9.94
C HIS A 103 -1.03 1.36 8.91
N GLU A 104 -1.10 1.00 7.64
CA GLU A 104 -0.66 1.84 6.52
C GLU A 104 -1.80 2.67 5.89
N TYR A 105 -3.01 2.15 5.92
CA TYR A 105 -4.16 2.69 5.22
C TYR A 105 -5.35 2.90 6.16
N HIS A 106 -6.11 3.97 5.91
CA HIS A 106 -7.42 4.16 6.53
C HIS A 106 -8.44 3.19 5.91
N ALA A 107 -9.36 2.67 6.73
CA ALA A 107 -10.50 1.97 6.20
C ALA A 107 -11.35 2.92 5.36
N LYS A 108 -11.62 2.57 4.10
CA LYS A 108 -12.58 3.29 3.26
C LYS A 108 -13.97 3.20 3.91
N LYS A 109 -14.84 4.18 3.61
CA LYS A 109 -16.15 4.27 4.26
C LYS A 109 -16.96 2.98 4.26
N PRO A 110 -17.11 2.22 3.16
CA PRO A 110 -17.87 0.96 3.17
C PRO A 110 -17.30 -0.06 4.16
N LEU A 111 -15.98 -0.16 4.28
CA LEU A 111 -15.33 -1.07 5.21
C LEU A 111 -15.49 -0.60 6.66
N SER A 112 -15.38 0.70 6.92
CA SER A 112 -15.62 1.27 8.24
C SER A 112 -17.05 1.06 8.70
N ASP A 113 -18.02 1.23 7.81
CA ASP A 113 -19.44 0.98 8.11
C ASP A 113 -19.68 -0.51 8.41
N PHE A 114 -19.10 -1.40 7.62
CA PHE A 114 -19.17 -2.85 7.86
C PHE A 114 -18.60 -3.25 9.23
N TYR A 115 -17.50 -2.63 9.68
CA TYR A 115 -16.98 -2.86 11.04
C TYR A 115 -17.98 -2.44 12.12
N LYS A 116 -18.68 -1.31 11.93
CA LYS A 116 -19.71 -0.82 12.86
C LYS A 116 -20.92 -1.76 12.92
N ASP A 117 -21.32 -2.30 11.76
CA ASP A 117 -22.42 -3.26 11.68
C ASP A 117 -22.09 -4.58 12.39
N LEU A 118 -20.86 -5.06 12.25
CA LEU A 118 -20.41 -6.30 12.89
C LEU A 118 -20.20 -6.16 14.40
N ASP A 119 -19.72 -5.03 14.87
CA ASP A 119 -19.45 -4.74 16.27
C ASP A 119 -20.00 -3.37 16.68
N PRO A 120 -21.32 -3.22 16.87
CA PRO A 120 -21.93 -1.94 17.23
C PRO A 120 -21.41 -1.33 18.53
N THR A 121 -20.86 -2.16 19.39
CA THR A 121 -20.30 -1.72 20.68
C THR A 121 -18.86 -1.28 20.60
N ASN A 122 -18.18 -1.55 19.49
CA ASN A 122 -16.74 -1.38 19.32
C ASN A 122 -15.96 -2.06 20.44
N SER A 123 -16.27 -3.33 20.69
CA SER A 123 -15.67 -4.15 21.77
C SER A 123 -14.49 -4.98 21.27
N PHE A 124 -14.45 -5.28 19.98
CA PHE A 124 -13.39 -6.03 19.32
C PHE A 124 -12.54 -5.11 18.45
N ASN A 125 -11.22 -5.29 18.47
CA ASN A 125 -10.28 -4.59 17.60
C ASN A 125 -10.46 -3.05 17.54
N HIS A 126 -10.56 -2.38 18.68
CA HIS A 126 -10.73 -0.92 18.78
C HIS A 126 -9.72 -0.18 17.87
N GLY A 127 -10.22 0.74 17.05
CA GLY A 127 -9.40 1.54 16.15
C GLY A 127 -8.90 0.79 14.91
N ILE A 128 -9.47 -0.39 14.61
CA ILE A 128 -9.20 -1.07 13.35
C ILE A 128 -9.47 -0.11 12.18
N GLY A 129 -8.62 -0.13 11.16
CA GLY A 129 -8.79 0.76 10.01
C GLY A 129 -8.62 2.24 10.35
N ARG A 130 -7.96 2.57 11.48
CA ARG A 130 -7.87 3.95 12.02
C ARG A 130 -9.23 4.57 12.30
N THR A 131 -10.20 3.75 12.66
CA THR A 131 -11.51 4.18 13.14
C THR A 131 -11.47 4.55 14.61
N SER A 132 -12.63 4.87 15.21
CA SER A 132 -12.74 5.23 16.62
C SER A 132 -12.21 4.12 17.56
N LYS A 133 -11.52 4.51 18.63
CA LYS A 133 -11.09 3.64 19.72
C LYS A 133 -12.08 3.62 20.90
N LEU A 134 -13.13 4.44 20.82
CA LEU A 134 -14.09 4.59 21.90
C LEU A 134 -15.29 3.64 21.72
N LYS A 135 -15.89 3.22 22.84
CA LYS A 135 -17.11 2.40 22.85
C LYS A 135 -18.22 3.06 22.03
N HIS A 136 -18.98 2.23 21.30
CA HIS A 136 -20.06 2.66 20.44
C HIS A 136 -19.62 3.65 19.34
N TRP A 137 -18.40 3.51 18.88
CA TRP A 137 -17.81 4.30 17.78
C TRP A 137 -17.88 5.83 17.96
N ARG A 138 -17.83 6.30 19.22
CA ARG A 138 -17.81 7.73 19.51
C ARG A 138 -16.55 8.38 18.89
N GLU A 139 -16.67 9.67 18.54
CA GLU A 139 -15.55 10.48 18.06
C GLU A 139 -14.84 11.17 19.23
#